data_e8293380f0e50365dc3e0b6cfbc92f25
#
_entry.id   e8293380f0e50365dc3e0b6cfbc92f25
#
_cell.length_a   1.000
_cell.length_b   1.000
_cell.length_c   1.000
_cell.angle_alpha   90.00
_cell.angle_beta   90.00
_cell.angle_gamma   90.00
#
_symmetry.space_group_name_H-M   'P 1'
#
loop_
_entity.id
_entity.type
_entity.pdbx_description
1 polymer ?
#
loop_
_entity_poly.entity_id
_entity_poly.type
_entity_poly.pdbx_seq_one_letter_code
_entity_poly.pdbx_strand_id
1 'polypeptide(L)'
;CKDFLRQTPQHAQSRTHLKELLANRQANGIIFTTMQKFEESDEPLSERRNIIVMADEAHRSQYGLTEKVVVRQKEDGEVEAKTIIGTARIIRDSLPNATYIGFTGTPISSKDRSTREVFGDYIDIYDMTQAVEDGATRPVYYESRVIHLKLDEKTLHLIDDEYDLMAENA
;
A
#
# COMPACT_ATOMS: atom_id res chain seq x y z
N CYS A 1 -21.81 10.85 -1.32
CA CYS A 1 -21.78 9.57 -2.07
C CYS A 1 -23.15 8.94 -2.26
N LYS A 2 -24.00 8.86 -1.21
CA LYS A 2 -25.32 8.18 -1.26
C LYS A 2 -26.23 8.69 -2.38
N ASP A 3 -26.31 10.00 -2.54
CA ASP A 3 -27.15 10.65 -3.55
C ASP A 3 -26.62 10.46 -4.97
N PHE A 4 -25.31 10.42 -5.12
CA PHE A 4 -24.65 10.19 -6.40
C PHE A 4 -24.79 8.74 -6.88
N LEU A 5 -24.62 7.79 -5.97
CA LEU A 5 -24.65 6.35 -6.27
C LEU A 5 -26.09 5.79 -6.33
N ARG A 6 -27.08 6.58 -5.94
CA ARG A 6 -28.49 6.17 -5.81
C ARG A 6 -28.70 4.88 -4.99
N GLN A 7 -27.72 4.56 -4.14
CA GLN A 7 -27.74 3.41 -3.23
C GLN A 7 -26.88 3.70 -2.00
N THR A 8 -27.10 2.98 -0.92
CA THR A 8 -26.31 3.06 0.29
C THR A 8 -25.18 2.04 0.20
N PRO A 9 -23.90 2.47 0.09
CA PRO A 9 -22.78 1.56 0.18
C PRO A 9 -22.75 0.88 1.55
N GLN A 10 -22.34 -0.37 1.58
CA GLN A 10 -22.15 -1.13 2.81
C GLN A 10 -20.68 -1.14 3.20
N HIS A 11 -20.41 -1.10 4.49
CA HIS A 11 -19.05 -1.14 5.01
C HIS A 11 -18.81 -2.48 5.70
N ALA A 12 -17.84 -3.25 5.18
CA ALA A 12 -17.46 -4.52 5.79
C ALA A 12 -16.73 -4.29 7.11
N GLN A 13 -17.20 -4.92 8.18
CA GLN A 13 -16.63 -4.78 9.52
C GLN A 13 -15.51 -5.82 9.79
N SER A 14 -15.65 -7.00 9.19
CA SER A 14 -14.73 -8.13 9.32
C SER A 14 -14.66 -8.92 8.01
N ARG A 15 -13.72 -9.90 7.92
CA ARG A 15 -13.67 -10.85 6.81
C ARG A 15 -14.98 -11.65 6.67
N THR A 16 -15.51 -12.15 7.77
CA THR A 16 -16.78 -12.90 7.80
C THR A 16 -17.94 -12.04 7.28
N HIS A 17 -18.04 -10.80 7.76
CA HIS A 17 -19.05 -9.86 7.28
C HIS A 17 -18.88 -9.52 5.80
N LEU A 18 -17.64 -9.40 5.31
CA LEU A 18 -17.36 -9.23 3.87
C LEU A 18 -17.86 -10.42 3.05
N LYS A 19 -17.59 -11.65 3.51
CA LYS A 19 -18.07 -12.90 2.88
C LYS A 19 -19.61 -12.94 2.82
N GLU A 20 -20.27 -12.58 3.90
CA GLU A 20 -21.74 -12.49 3.96
C GLU A 20 -22.32 -11.42 3.01
N LEU A 21 -21.72 -10.24 2.98
CA LEU A 21 -22.13 -9.17 2.08
C LEU A 21 -21.98 -9.57 0.60
N LEU A 22 -20.93 -10.27 0.26
CA LEU A 22 -20.70 -10.80 -1.09
C LEU A 22 -21.68 -11.91 -1.44
N ALA A 23 -21.99 -12.81 -0.49
CA ALA A 23 -22.94 -13.91 -0.69
C ALA A 23 -24.39 -13.43 -0.84
N ASN A 24 -24.80 -12.47 -0.02
CA ASN A 24 -26.17 -11.98 0.02
C ASN A 24 -26.53 -11.01 -1.12
N ARG A 25 -25.56 -10.54 -1.88
CA ARG A 25 -25.78 -9.58 -2.95
C ARG A 25 -25.33 -10.12 -4.30
N GLN A 26 -26.28 -10.37 -5.17
CA GLN A 26 -25.96 -10.96 -6.48
C GLN A 26 -25.45 -9.95 -7.51
N ALA A 27 -25.89 -8.71 -7.46
CA ALA A 27 -25.47 -7.64 -8.39
C ALA A 27 -25.71 -6.24 -7.80
N ASN A 28 -25.16 -5.21 -8.45
CA ASN A 28 -25.43 -3.79 -8.19
C ASN A 28 -25.17 -3.34 -6.74
N GLY A 29 -24.16 -3.89 -6.10
CA GLY A 29 -23.77 -3.53 -4.75
C GLY A 29 -22.45 -2.79 -4.71
N ILE A 30 -22.31 -1.86 -3.74
CA ILE A 30 -21.04 -1.24 -3.42
C ILE A 30 -20.71 -1.61 -1.97
N ILE A 31 -19.52 -2.20 -1.80
CA ILE A 31 -19.00 -2.61 -0.50
C ILE A 31 -17.67 -1.91 -0.31
N PHE A 32 -17.56 -1.10 0.75
CA PHE A 32 -16.30 -0.55 1.20
C PHE A 32 -15.64 -1.50 2.18
N THR A 33 -14.35 -1.74 1.98
CA THR A 33 -13.54 -2.57 2.86
C THR A 33 -12.11 -2.03 2.92
N THR A 34 -11.33 -2.47 3.89
CA THR A 34 -9.90 -2.21 3.96
C THR A 34 -9.12 -3.48 3.64
N MET A 35 -7.89 -3.34 3.19
CA MET A 35 -7.01 -4.46 2.83
C MET A 35 -6.79 -5.45 4.00
N GLN A 36 -6.79 -4.95 5.23
CA GLN A 36 -6.60 -5.77 6.43
C GLN A 36 -7.73 -6.80 6.67
N LYS A 37 -8.84 -6.70 5.94
CA LYS A 37 -9.94 -7.68 6.01
C LYS A 37 -9.75 -8.86 5.05
N PHE A 38 -8.74 -8.78 4.20
CA PHE A 38 -8.30 -9.89 3.37
C PHE A 38 -7.18 -10.61 4.12
N GLU A 39 -7.53 -11.73 4.72
CA GLU A 39 -6.60 -12.60 5.45
C GLU A 39 -6.24 -13.80 4.60
N GLU A 40 -5.07 -14.38 4.84
CA GLU A 40 -4.68 -15.64 4.25
C GLU A 40 -5.67 -16.73 4.64
N SER A 41 -6.20 -17.45 3.65
CA SER A 41 -7.19 -18.51 3.86
C SER A 41 -7.19 -19.45 2.66
N ASP A 42 -7.36 -20.73 2.91
CA ASP A 42 -7.49 -21.76 1.88
C ASP A 42 -8.79 -21.62 1.07
N GLU A 43 -9.78 -20.89 1.61
CA GLU A 43 -11.05 -20.68 0.93
C GLU A 43 -11.18 -19.23 0.42
N PRO A 44 -11.55 -19.02 -0.86
CA PRO A 44 -11.83 -17.68 -1.38
C PRO A 44 -13.07 -17.09 -0.72
N LEU A 45 -13.12 -15.75 -0.67
CA LEU A 45 -14.31 -15.01 -0.24
C LEU A 45 -15.46 -15.20 -1.22
N SER A 46 -15.15 -15.24 -2.51
CA SER A 46 -16.12 -15.47 -3.58
C SER A 46 -15.40 -15.84 -4.88
N GLU A 47 -15.96 -16.80 -5.61
CA GLU A 47 -15.49 -17.21 -6.95
C GLU A 47 -16.27 -16.50 -8.08
N ARG A 48 -17.09 -15.54 -7.76
CA ARG A 48 -17.92 -14.84 -8.73
C ARG A 48 -17.07 -14.00 -9.68
N ARG A 49 -17.51 -13.93 -10.94
CA ARG A 49 -16.84 -13.15 -12.01
C ARG A 49 -17.37 -11.72 -12.16
N ASN A 50 -18.52 -11.39 -11.55
CA ASN A 50 -19.13 -10.08 -11.64
C ASN A 50 -18.78 -9.18 -10.44
N ILE A 51 -17.56 -9.32 -9.94
CA ILE A 51 -16.99 -8.48 -8.89
C ILE A 51 -15.91 -7.59 -9.51
N ILE A 52 -15.99 -6.30 -9.23
CA ILE A 52 -14.94 -5.33 -9.59
C ILE A 52 -14.33 -4.83 -8.27
N VAL A 53 -13.04 -5.02 -8.13
CA VAL A 53 -12.25 -4.51 -7.01
C VAL A 53 -11.59 -3.21 -7.45
N MET A 54 -11.96 -2.11 -6.81
CA MET A 54 -11.36 -0.80 -7.02
C MET A 54 -10.44 -0.49 -5.85
N ALA A 55 -9.14 -0.47 -6.10
CA ALA A 55 -8.13 -0.20 -5.09
C ALA A 55 -7.68 1.26 -5.19
N ASP A 56 -8.00 2.06 -4.19
CA ASP A 56 -7.45 3.39 -4.01
C ASP A 56 -6.07 3.31 -3.37
N GLU A 57 -5.20 4.27 -3.68
CA GLU A 57 -3.79 4.24 -3.25
C GLU A 57 -3.11 2.90 -3.55
N ALA A 58 -3.33 2.41 -4.76
CA ALA A 58 -2.96 1.05 -5.18
C ALA A 58 -1.48 0.70 -4.94
N HIS A 59 -0.58 1.71 -4.87
CA HIS A 59 0.82 1.52 -4.52
C HIS A 59 1.03 0.95 -3.11
N ARG A 60 0.09 1.15 -2.19
CA ARG A 60 0.17 0.62 -0.81
C ARG A 60 -0.16 -0.87 -0.72
N SER A 61 -0.92 -1.40 -1.67
CA SER A 61 -1.29 -2.83 -1.72
C SER A 61 -0.21 -3.72 -2.34
N GLN A 62 0.94 -3.14 -2.71
CA GLN A 62 1.97 -3.79 -3.52
C GLN A 62 3.04 -4.55 -2.73
N TYR A 63 2.71 -5.12 -1.62
CA TYR A 63 3.60 -6.10 -1.01
C TYR A 63 3.51 -7.43 -1.77
N GLY A 64 4.02 -7.39 -3.04
CA GLY A 64 4.34 -8.52 -3.88
C GLY A 64 3.22 -9.54 -4.17
N LEU A 65 3.20 -10.02 -5.39
CA LEU A 65 2.52 -11.29 -5.75
C LEU A 65 3.37 -12.49 -5.32
N THR A 66 4.60 -12.27 -4.88
CA THR A 66 5.59 -13.30 -4.53
C THR A 66 5.59 -13.62 -3.04
N GLU A 67 5.74 -14.87 -2.73
CA GLU A 67 6.03 -15.34 -1.38
C GLU A 67 7.50 -15.07 -1.06
N LYS A 68 7.77 -14.51 0.12
CA LYS A 68 9.12 -14.33 0.63
C LYS A 68 9.31 -15.18 1.88
N VAL A 69 10.31 -16.05 1.85
CA VAL A 69 10.71 -16.78 3.05
C VAL A 69 11.66 -15.89 3.85
N VAL A 70 11.22 -15.45 5.02
CA VAL A 70 12.05 -14.70 5.95
C VAL A 70 12.56 -15.67 7.01
N VAL A 71 13.87 -15.86 7.02
CA VAL A 71 14.55 -16.68 8.02
C VAL A 71 14.94 -15.78 9.19
N ARG A 72 14.43 -16.08 10.37
CA ARG A 72 14.84 -15.41 11.63
C ARG A 72 15.56 -16.42 12.51
N GLN A 73 16.72 -16.04 13.00
CA GLN A 73 17.43 -16.78 14.02
C GLN A 73 16.95 -16.30 15.39
N LYS A 74 16.43 -17.19 16.22
CA LYS A 74 16.05 -16.89 17.61
C LYS A 74 17.30 -16.79 18.48
N GLU A 75 17.18 -16.18 19.64
CA GLU A 75 18.26 -16.03 20.62
C GLU A 75 18.78 -17.39 21.14
N ASP A 76 17.97 -18.43 21.06
CA ASP A 76 18.30 -19.82 21.42
C ASP A 76 19.03 -20.60 20.30
N GLY A 77 19.27 -19.96 19.15
CA GLY A 77 19.96 -20.57 18.00
C GLY A 77 19.05 -21.34 17.06
N GLU A 78 17.77 -21.49 17.35
CA GLU A 78 16.82 -22.09 16.42
C GLU A 78 16.55 -21.16 15.23
N VAL A 79 16.42 -21.76 14.04
CA VAL A 79 16.13 -21.03 12.80
C VAL A 79 14.65 -21.21 12.48
N GLU A 80 13.89 -20.13 12.55
CA GLU A 80 12.49 -20.10 12.15
C GLU A 80 12.35 -19.50 10.74
N ALA A 81 11.89 -20.29 9.78
CA ALA A 81 11.54 -19.82 8.45
C ALA A 81 10.06 -19.47 8.40
N LYS A 82 9.72 -18.20 8.19
CA LYS A 82 8.34 -17.74 8.02
C LYS A 82 8.12 -17.29 6.59
N THR A 83 7.14 -17.91 5.93
CA THR A 83 6.68 -17.45 4.62
C THR A 83 5.80 -16.22 4.80
N ILE A 84 6.17 -15.12 4.15
CA ILE A 84 5.35 -13.91 4.09
C ILE A 84 4.74 -13.84 2.70
N ILE A 85 3.41 -13.94 2.64
CA ILE A 85 2.65 -13.78 1.41
C ILE A 85 2.30 -12.31 1.23
N GLY A 86 2.52 -11.80 0.01
CA GLY A 86 2.21 -10.40 -0.29
C GLY A 86 0.70 -10.12 -0.23
N THR A 87 0.33 -8.94 0.26
CA THR A 87 -1.08 -8.53 0.39
C THR A 87 -1.84 -8.59 -0.95
N ALA A 88 -1.18 -8.23 -2.05
CA ALA A 88 -1.79 -8.33 -3.39
C ALA A 88 -2.15 -9.77 -3.76
N ARG A 89 -1.32 -10.74 -3.37
CA ARG A 89 -1.58 -12.16 -3.57
C ARG A 89 -2.78 -12.62 -2.76
N ILE A 90 -2.84 -12.26 -1.47
CA ILE A 90 -3.94 -12.61 -0.57
C ILE A 90 -5.28 -12.08 -1.10
N ILE A 91 -5.31 -10.82 -1.59
CA ILE A 91 -6.52 -10.24 -2.16
C ILE A 91 -6.94 -11.00 -3.42
N ARG A 92 -6.00 -11.34 -4.31
CA ARG A 92 -6.30 -12.09 -5.53
C ARG A 92 -6.78 -13.51 -5.24
N ASP A 93 -6.17 -14.21 -4.32
CA ASP A 93 -6.57 -15.55 -3.91
C ASP A 93 -7.95 -15.53 -3.23
N SER A 94 -8.27 -14.44 -2.52
CA SER A 94 -9.60 -14.24 -1.92
C SER A 94 -10.71 -14.00 -2.95
N LEU A 95 -10.40 -13.40 -4.10
CA LEU A 95 -11.37 -13.08 -5.18
C LEU A 95 -10.75 -13.42 -6.55
N PRO A 96 -10.52 -14.71 -6.85
CA PRO A 96 -9.70 -15.14 -7.98
C PRO A 96 -10.26 -14.77 -9.35
N ASN A 97 -11.57 -14.59 -9.47
CA ASN A 97 -12.25 -14.28 -10.72
C ASN A 97 -12.71 -12.81 -10.83
N ALA A 98 -12.34 -11.95 -9.88
CA ALA A 98 -12.70 -10.54 -9.89
C ALA A 98 -11.86 -9.76 -10.91
N THR A 99 -12.41 -8.66 -11.41
CA THR A 99 -11.68 -7.65 -12.17
C THR A 99 -11.07 -6.63 -11.21
N TYR A 100 -9.81 -6.26 -11.43
CA TYR A 100 -9.07 -5.34 -10.56
C TYR A 100 -8.74 -4.05 -11.29
N ILE A 101 -9.02 -2.92 -10.64
CA ILE A 101 -8.67 -1.59 -11.10
C ILE A 101 -7.95 -0.87 -9.96
N GLY A 102 -6.74 -0.35 -10.23
CA GLY A 102 -5.95 0.41 -9.27
C GLY A 102 -5.92 1.89 -9.62
N PHE A 103 -6.09 2.74 -8.61
CA PHE A 103 -5.89 4.18 -8.69
C PHE A 103 -4.69 4.56 -7.82
N THR A 104 -3.76 5.34 -8.35
CA THR A 104 -2.60 5.80 -7.59
C THR A 104 -1.98 7.06 -8.18
N GLY A 105 -1.63 8.00 -7.34
CA GLY A 105 -0.84 9.17 -7.72
C GLY A 105 0.67 8.90 -7.76
N THR A 106 1.13 7.77 -7.23
CA THR A 106 2.55 7.42 -7.10
C THR A 106 2.81 5.97 -7.50
N PRO A 107 2.71 5.63 -8.80
CA PRO A 107 2.96 4.27 -9.26
C PRO A 107 4.41 3.86 -8.96
N ILE A 108 4.59 2.64 -8.49
CA ILE A 108 5.90 2.07 -8.18
C ILE A 108 6.37 1.19 -9.32
N SER A 109 7.62 1.41 -9.75
CA SER A 109 8.31 0.60 -10.74
C SER A 109 9.67 0.17 -10.18
N SER A 110 9.69 -0.83 -9.30
CA SER A 110 10.92 -1.44 -8.80
C SER A 110 10.94 -2.92 -9.11
N LYS A 111 12.14 -3.57 -9.10
CA LYS A 111 12.31 -4.99 -9.42
C LYS A 111 11.44 -5.92 -8.55
N ASP A 112 11.16 -5.51 -7.32
CA ASP A 112 10.40 -6.31 -6.35
C ASP A 112 8.94 -5.88 -6.19
N ARG A 113 8.54 -4.76 -6.83
CA ARG A 113 7.22 -4.17 -6.65
C ARG A 113 6.84 -3.42 -7.91
N SER A 114 5.86 -3.89 -8.62
CA SER A 114 5.35 -3.22 -9.81
C SER A 114 3.84 -3.10 -9.76
N THR A 115 3.34 -1.86 -9.88
CA THR A 115 1.90 -1.61 -10.01
C THR A 115 1.34 -2.30 -11.24
N ARG A 116 2.13 -2.36 -12.33
CA ARG A 116 1.73 -3.00 -13.59
C ARG A 116 1.61 -4.53 -13.48
N GLU A 117 2.42 -5.17 -12.65
CA GLU A 117 2.31 -6.63 -12.42
C GLU A 117 1.01 -6.99 -11.70
N VAL A 118 0.56 -6.11 -10.79
CA VAL A 118 -0.65 -6.34 -10.00
C VAL A 118 -1.91 -5.95 -10.75
N PHE A 119 -1.93 -4.82 -11.44
CA PHE A 119 -3.13 -4.24 -12.04
C PHE A 119 -3.14 -4.27 -13.58
N GLY A 120 -2.02 -4.59 -14.22
CA GLY A 120 -1.86 -4.51 -15.67
C GLY A 120 -1.37 -3.15 -16.14
N ASP A 121 -1.43 -2.92 -17.45
CA ASP A 121 -1.02 -1.66 -18.04
C ASP A 121 -1.93 -0.49 -17.68
N TYR A 122 -1.38 0.72 -17.79
CA TYR A 122 -2.15 1.93 -17.53
C TYR A 122 -3.33 2.06 -18.49
N ILE A 123 -4.50 2.31 -17.94
CA ILE A 123 -5.70 2.65 -18.71
C ILE A 123 -5.65 4.13 -19.08
N ASP A 124 -5.22 4.97 -18.15
CA ASP A 124 -5.11 6.41 -18.30
C ASP A 124 -4.05 6.97 -17.35
N ILE A 125 -3.45 8.10 -17.74
CA ILE A 125 -2.46 8.84 -16.94
C ILE A 125 -2.86 10.31 -16.96
N TYR A 126 -3.22 10.83 -15.79
CA TYR A 126 -3.48 12.24 -15.56
C TYR A 126 -2.36 12.80 -14.68
N ASP A 127 -1.34 13.37 -15.31
CA ASP A 127 -0.15 13.84 -14.61
C ASP A 127 -0.28 15.28 -14.09
N MET A 128 0.74 15.72 -13.35
CA MET A 128 0.77 17.07 -12.78
C MET A 128 0.80 18.16 -13.85
N THR A 129 1.40 17.90 -15.00
CA THR A 129 1.49 18.88 -16.11
C THR A 129 0.10 19.13 -16.67
N GLN A 130 -0.60 18.05 -16.98
CA GLN A 130 -1.97 18.13 -17.47
C GLN A 130 -2.91 18.75 -16.43
N ALA A 131 -2.74 18.42 -15.16
CA ALA A 131 -3.55 18.99 -14.09
C ALA A 131 -3.35 20.52 -13.94
N VAL A 132 -2.15 21.05 -14.23
CA VAL A 132 -1.87 22.48 -14.28
C VAL A 132 -2.49 23.13 -15.52
N GLU A 133 -2.35 22.50 -16.67
CA GLU A 133 -2.93 22.97 -17.94
C GLU A 133 -4.45 23.07 -17.88
N ASP A 134 -5.10 22.09 -17.25
CA ASP A 134 -6.54 22.05 -17.02
C ASP A 134 -7.00 23.01 -15.90
N GLY A 135 -6.07 23.64 -15.20
CA GLY A 135 -6.38 24.54 -14.07
C GLY A 135 -6.89 23.82 -12.81
N ALA A 136 -6.76 22.49 -12.75
CA ALA A 136 -7.15 21.69 -11.59
C ALA A 136 -6.16 21.88 -10.42
N THR A 137 -4.89 22.14 -10.73
CA THR A 137 -3.85 22.46 -9.74
C THR A 137 -3.08 23.70 -10.16
N ARG A 138 -2.20 24.18 -9.26
CA ARG A 138 -1.28 25.30 -9.55
C ARG A 138 0.14 24.77 -9.66
N PRO A 139 0.99 25.40 -10.50
CA PRO A 139 2.40 25.03 -10.58
C PRO A 139 3.08 25.21 -9.23
N VAL A 140 3.93 24.26 -8.88
CA VAL A 140 4.76 24.31 -7.67
C VAL A 140 6.16 24.77 -8.07
N TYR A 141 6.59 25.87 -7.47
CA TYR A 141 7.96 26.38 -7.65
C TYR A 141 8.80 25.94 -6.45
N TYR A 142 9.88 25.22 -6.74
CA TYR A 142 10.82 24.78 -5.72
C TYR A 142 11.97 25.80 -5.60
N GLU A 143 12.14 26.40 -4.43
CA GLU A 143 13.27 27.23 -4.09
C GLU A 143 14.13 26.52 -3.04
N SER A 144 15.32 26.11 -3.43
CA SER A 144 16.28 25.51 -2.49
C SER A 144 17.02 26.60 -1.77
N ARG A 145 16.83 26.72 -0.46
CA ARG A 145 17.59 27.62 0.41
C ARG A 145 18.53 26.81 1.29
N VAL A 146 19.81 26.84 0.97
CA VAL A 146 20.85 26.23 1.79
C VAL A 146 21.27 27.22 2.86
N ILE A 147 20.99 26.89 4.11
CA ILE A 147 21.53 27.62 5.26
C ILE A 147 22.85 26.97 5.62
N HIS A 148 23.94 27.68 5.40
CA HIS A 148 25.25 27.26 5.88
C HIS A 148 25.31 27.54 7.40
N LEU A 149 25.11 26.49 8.18
CA LEU A 149 25.38 26.55 9.61
C LEU A 149 26.90 26.56 9.77
N LYS A 150 27.49 27.69 10.14
CA LYS A 150 28.87 27.79 10.59
C LYS A 150 28.89 27.43 12.07
N LEU A 151 29.15 26.17 12.39
CA LEU A 151 29.64 25.82 13.73
C LEU A 151 31.09 26.29 13.82
N ASP A 152 31.43 27.00 14.88
CA ASP A 152 32.82 27.32 15.15
C ASP A 152 33.59 26.03 15.56
N GLU A 153 34.89 25.97 15.25
CA GLU A 153 35.70 24.79 15.53
C GLU A 153 35.70 24.39 17.03
N LYS A 154 35.55 25.35 17.93
CA LYS A 154 35.52 25.08 19.37
C LYS A 154 34.25 24.36 19.78
N THR A 155 33.10 24.71 19.18
CA THR A 155 31.82 24.02 19.43
C THR A 155 31.83 22.61 18.85
N LEU A 156 32.48 22.39 17.71
CA LEU A 156 32.68 21.06 17.13
C LEU A 156 33.49 20.15 18.05
N HIS A 157 34.63 20.63 18.55
CA HIS A 157 35.45 19.87 19.49
C HIS A 157 34.75 19.52 20.80
N LEU A 158 33.93 20.44 21.33
CA LEU A 158 33.12 20.16 22.53
C LEU A 158 32.10 19.04 22.29
N ILE A 159 31.49 18.99 21.12
CA ILE A 159 30.52 17.93 20.76
C ILE A 159 31.22 16.59 20.59
N ASP A 160 32.40 16.57 19.94
CA ASP A 160 33.19 15.35 19.77
C ASP A 160 33.67 14.82 21.12
N ASP A 161 34.17 15.68 22.02
CA ASP A 161 34.62 15.29 23.37
C ASP A 161 33.46 14.75 24.23
N GLU A 162 32.26 15.35 24.15
CA GLU A 162 31.05 14.83 24.85
C GLU A 162 30.61 13.48 24.27
N TYR A 163 30.69 13.29 22.94
CA TYR A 163 30.32 12.04 22.32
C TYR A 163 31.27 10.90 22.72
N ASP A 164 32.57 11.16 22.74
CA ASP A 164 33.59 10.19 23.16
C ASP A 164 33.42 9.82 24.63
N LEU A 165 33.13 10.78 25.51
CA LEU A 165 32.83 10.53 26.92
C LEU A 165 31.56 9.69 27.13
N MET A 166 30.53 9.84 26.28
CA MET A 166 29.32 9.01 26.32
C MET A 166 29.59 7.60 25.80
N ALA A 167 30.42 7.46 24.78
CA ALA A 167 30.78 6.17 24.18
C ALA A 167 31.67 5.32 25.11
N GLU A 168 32.55 5.96 25.93
CA GLU A 168 33.38 5.27 26.92
C GLU A 168 32.59 4.79 28.15
N ASN A 169 31.41 5.37 28.41
CA ASN A 169 30.56 5.03 29.56
C ASN A 169 29.36 4.12 29.23
N ALA A 170 29.25 3.64 28.00
CA ALA A 170 28.17 2.74 27.52
C ALA A 170 28.70 1.30 27.34
#